data_b16172101e455981eb5426af2fdb2da3
#
_entry.id   b16172101e455981eb5426af2fdb2da3
#
_cell.length_a   1.000
_cell.length_b   1.000
_cell.length_c   1.000
_cell.angle_alpha   90.00
_cell.angle_beta   90.00
_cell.angle_gamma   90.00
#
_symmetry.space_group_name_H-M   'P 1'
#
loop_
_entity.id
_entity.type
_entity.pdbx_description
1 polymer ?
#
loop_
_entity_poly.entity_id
_entity_poly.type
_entity_poly.pdbx_seq_one_letter_code
_entity_poly.pdbx_strand_id
1 'polypeptide(L)'
;GTNAHFLERVGSTHCRYVIMSLSVTRADIEDLLYLEASLLDTWQLDEWLTLFEEGATYWVPPAGATDDVTPDTTLFYVADDWFRLTERVKRLGKKTAHVEFPKSKCRHLVTNVRLLGGDDDEFSATANFVTYRTKAGDTETYLGHHNYRFTMIEEKIRIRKKTSFLDIDNINSQGKVSIII
;
A
#
# COMPACT_ATOMS: atom_id res chain seq x y z
N GLY A 1 -9.44 -32.34 67.77
CA GLY A 1 -8.15 -31.87 67.36
C GLY A 1 -7.93 -32.05 65.87
N THR A 2 -7.48 -30.98 65.28
CA THR A 2 -6.64 -30.88 64.10
C THR A 2 -7.27 -31.10 62.76
N ASN A 3 -7.80 -30.09 62.18
CA ASN A 3 -7.20 -29.26 61.17
C ASN A 3 -6.26 -29.97 60.23
N ALA A 4 -6.69 -30.14 59.04
CA ALA A 4 -5.81 -29.88 57.91
C ALA A 4 -6.70 -29.24 56.83
N HIS A 5 -6.79 -27.94 56.93
CA HIS A 5 -7.01 -27.14 55.73
C HIS A 5 -5.80 -27.36 54.82
N PHE A 6 -5.92 -28.27 53.95
CA PHE A 6 -5.17 -28.25 52.75
C PHE A 6 -6.11 -27.95 51.62
N LEU A 7 -6.55 -26.74 51.62
CA LEU A 7 -7.03 -26.14 50.45
C LEU A 7 -5.84 -25.76 49.61
N GLU A 8 -5.30 -26.72 48.95
CA GLU A 8 -4.59 -26.43 47.72
C GLU A 8 -5.60 -25.76 46.78
N ARG A 9 -5.54 -24.48 46.80
CA ARG A 9 -5.92 -23.74 45.61
C ARG A 9 -5.00 -24.20 44.52
N VAL A 10 -5.40 -25.23 43.86
CA VAL A 10 -4.99 -25.39 42.46
C VAL A 10 -5.36 -24.11 41.80
N GLY A 11 -4.36 -23.31 41.60
CA GLY A 11 -4.47 -22.02 40.96
C GLY A 11 -5.23 -22.17 39.68
N SER A 12 -6.22 -21.35 39.55
CA SER A 12 -6.75 -20.92 38.29
C SER A 12 -5.56 -20.66 37.37
N THR A 13 -5.24 -21.63 36.53
CA THR A 13 -4.33 -21.47 35.42
C THR A 13 -5.08 -20.55 34.45
N HIS A 14 -5.05 -19.26 34.75
CA HIS A 14 -5.21 -18.28 33.71
C HIS A 14 -4.03 -18.50 32.81
N CYS A 15 -4.24 -19.31 31.79
CA CYS A 15 -3.45 -19.26 30.61
C CYS A 15 -3.57 -17.81 30.14
N ARG A 16 -2.70 -16.95 30.61
CA ARG A 16 -2.41 -15.69 29.96
C ARG A 16 -1.88 -16.13 28.61
N TYR A 17 -2.77 -16.15 27.62
CA TYR A 17 -2.33 -15.95 26.27
C TYR A 17 -1.53 -14.65 26.32
N VAL A 18 -0.23 -14.77 26.34
CA VAL A 18 0.64 -13.71 25.94
C VAL A 18 0.35 -13.59 24.47
N ILE A 19 -0.65 -12.78 24.13
CA ILE A 19 -0.77 -12.23 22.80
C ILE A 19 0.54 -11.47 22.67
N MET A 20 1.52 -12.09 22.05
CA MET A 20 2.65 -11.37 21.49
C MET A 20 1.99 -10.47 20.45
N SER A 21 1.72 -9.22 20.82
CA SER A 21 1.38 -8.22 19.83
C SER A 21 2.62 -8.18 18.94
N LEU A 22 2.45 -8.64 17.71
CA LEU A 22 3.45 -8.47 16.67
C LEU A 22 3.50 -6.97 16.43
N SER A 23 4.35 -6.28 17.19
CA SER A 23 4.53 -4.85 17.01
C SER A 23 5.16 -4.65 15.63
N VAL A 24 4.35 -4.20 14.68
CA VAL A 24 4.82 -3.86 13.34
C VAL A 24 5.92 -2.82 13.46
N THR A 25 7.04 -3.08 12.84
CA THR A 25 8.19 -2.19 12.83
C THR A 25 8.27 -1.42 11.52
N ARG A 26 9.07 -0.36 11.50
CA ARG A 26 9.38 0.35 10.26
C ARG A 26 10.04 -0.58 9.23
N ALA A 27 10.90 -1.49 9.66
CA ALA A 27 11.56 -2.44 8.76
C ALA A 27 10.55 -3.35 8.05
N ASP A 28 9.52 -3.81 8.74
CA ASP A 28 8.46 -4.63 8.12
C ASP A 28 7.71 -3.84 7.02
N ILE A 29 7.50 -2.55 7.25
CA ILE A 29 6.89 -1.68 6.25
C ILE A 29 7.85 -1.41 5.09
N GLU A 30 9.13 -1.14 5.35
CA GLU A 30 10.15 -0.95 4.31
C GLU A 30 10.23 -2.18 3.41
N ASP A 31 10.27 -3.39 3.98
CA ASP A 31 10.31 -4.65 3.23
C ASP A 31 9.05 -4.83 2.36
N LEU A 32 7.87 -4.52 2.90
CA LEU A 32 6.62 -4.57 2.13
C LEU A 32 6.63 -3.58 0.96
N LEU A 33 7.06 -2.34 1.18
CA LEU A 33 7.08 -1.30 0.14
C LEU A 33 8.16 -1.59 -0.93
N TYR A 34 9.30 -2.19 -0.55
CA TYR A 34 10.32 -2.62 -1.51
C TYR A 34 9.83 -3.82 -2.34
N LEU A 35 9.08 -4.74 -1.74
CA LEU A 35 8.41 -5.81 -2.48
C LEU A 35 7.38 -5.22 -3.45
N GLU A 36 6.54 -4.30 -3.00
CA GLU A 36 5.58 -3.58 -3.85
C GLU A 36 6.28 -2.97 -5.06
N ALA A 37 7.33 -2.19 -4.85
CA ALA A 37 8.13 -1.57 -5.91
C ALA A 37 8.70 -2.60 -6.90
N SER A 38 9.26 -3.70 -6.40
CA SER A 38 9.81 -4.78 -7.22
C SER A 38 8.76 -5.45 -8.11
N LEU A 39 7.57 -5.71 -7.57
CA LEU A 39 6.46 -6.31 -8.30
C LEU A 39 5.94 -5.38 -9.41
N LEU A 40 5.85 -4.08 -9.13
CA LEU A 40 5.47 -3.07 -10.13
C LEU A 40 6.54 -2.92 -11.23
N ASP A 41 7.81 -2.88 -10.89
CA ASP A 41 8.93 -2.78 -11.84
C ASP A 41 9.00 -3.98 -12.79
N THR A 42 8.61 -5.15 -12.31
CA THR A 42 8.61 -6.41 -13.09
C THR A 42 7.24 -6.74 -13.69
N TRP A 43 6.25 -5.87 -13.52
CA TRP A 43 4.89 -6.04 -14.03
C TRP A 43 4.19 -7.30 -13.51
N GLN A 44 4.52 -7.76 -12.30
CA GLN A 44 3.87 -8.84 -11.59
C GLN A 44 2.60 -8.34 -10.87
N LEU A 45 1.65 -7.81 -11.65
CA LEU A 45 0.52 -7.06 -11.12
C LEU A 45 -0.49 -7.94 -10.37
N ASP A 46 -0.62 -9.19 -10.75
CA ASP A 46 -1.50 -10.13 -10.03
C ASP A 46 -0.93 -10.41 -8.64
N GLU A 47 0.39 -10.59 -8.50
CA GLU A 47 1.06 -10.73 -7.22
C GLU A 47 1.01 -9.42 -6.42
N TRP A 48 1.22 -8.27 -7.07
CA TRP A 48 1.09 -6.97 -6.46
C TRP A 48 -0.30 -6.76 -5.83
N LEU A 49 -1.37 -7.17 -6.51
CA LEU A 49 -2.73 -7.05 -6.00
C LEU A 49 -2.94 -7.87 -4.71
N THR A 50 -2.18 -8.96 -4.50
CA THR A 50 -2.26 -9.75 -3.27
C THR A 50 -1.70 -9.04 -2.04
N LEU A 51 -0.98 -7.93 -2.20
CA LEU A 51 -0.52 -7.10 -1.08
C LEU A 51 -1.68 -6.31 -0.46
N PHE A 52 -2.79 -6.17 -1.17
CA PHE A 52 -3.97 -5.45 -0.72
C PHE A 52 -4.98 -6.40 -0.07
N GLU A 53 -5.77 -5.85 0.86
CA GLU A 53 -6.97 -6.54 1.35
C GLU A 53 -8.12 -6.40 0.36
N GLU A 54 -9.09 -7.28 0.44
CA GLU A 54 -10.34 -7.13 -0.31
C GLU A 54 -11.10 -5.89 0.20
N GLY A 55 -11.57 -5.05 -0.72
CA GLY A 55 -12.19 -3.77 -0.38
C GLY A 55 -11.22 -2.58 -0.31
N ALA A 56 -9.92 -2.80 -0.55
CA ALA A 56 -8.92 -1.74 -0.56
C ALA A 56 -9.19 -0.66 -1.62
N THR A 57 -8.57 0.49 -1.44
CA THR A 57 -8.65 1.63 -2.37
C THR A 57 -7.25 2.08 -2.81
N TYR A 58 -7.15 2.49 -4.07
CA TYR A 58 -5.96 3.11 -4.65
C TYR A 58 -6.31 4.45 -5.26
N TRP A 59 -5.70 5.52 -4.76
CA TRP A 59 -6.01 6.88 -5.17
C TRP A 59 -4.76 7.64 -5.63
N VAL A 60 -4.93 8.44 -6.67
CA VAL A 60 -3.97 9.44 -7.11
C VAL A 60 -4.73 10.75 -7.28
N PRO A 61 -4.72 11.62 -6.28
CA PRO A 61 -5.35 12.94 -6.34
C PRO A 61 -4.69 13.84 -7.40
N PRO A 62 -5.31 14.97 -7.77
CA PRO A 62 -4.67 15.95 -8.63
C PRO A 62 -3.41 16.53 -7.97
N ALA A 63 -2.46 16.99 -8.78
CA ALA A 63 -1.24 17.62 -8.30
C ALA A 63 -1.56 18.81 -7.37
N GLY A 64 -0.82 18.94 -6.28
CA GLY A 64 -1.03 19.98 -5.26
C GLY A 64 -2.25 19.77 -4.35
N ALA A 65 -2.88 18.60 -4.42
CA ALA A 65 -3.98 18.25 -3.51
C ALA A 65 -3.48 18.10 -2.06
N THR A 66 -4.34 18.44 -1.11
CA THR A 66 -4.12 18.23 0.33
C THR A 66 -4.62 16.86 0.78
N ASP A 67 -4.22 16.41 1.97
CA ASP A 67 -4.54 15.08 2.48
C ASP A 67 -6.05 14.82 2.74
N ASP A 68 -6.84 15.89 2.82
CA ASP A 68 -8.28 15.84 3.12
C ASP A 68 -9.18 15.73 1.88
N VAL A 69 -8.60 15.76 0.66
CA VAL A 69 -9.40 15.63 -0.58
C VAL A 69 -9.97 14.22 -0.73
N THR A 70 -11.17 14.17 -1.30
CA THR A 70 -11.86 12.92 -1.61
C THR A 70 -12.34 12.91 -3.06
N PRO A 71 -12.53 11.72 -3.66
CA PRO A 71 -13.06 11.62 -5.03
C PRO A 71 -14.46 12.20 -5.21
N ASP A 72 -15.21 12.37 -4.12
CA ASP A 72 -16.58 12.96 -4.16
C ASP A 72 -16.53 14.48 -4.36
N THR A 73 -15.43 15.13 -3.96
CA THR A 73 -15.29 16.59 -3.99
C THR A 73 -14.35 17.08 -5.08
N THR A 74 -13.48 16.21 -5.60
CA THR A 74 -12.41 16.59 -6.51
C THR A 74 -12.16 15.51 -7.55
N LEU A 75 -11.85 15.92 -8.79
CA LEU A 75 -11.51 14.98 -9.86
C LEU A 75 -10.09 14.43 -9.65
N PHE A 76 -9.97 13.14 -9.44
CA PHE A 76 -8.72 12.43 -9.25
C PHE A 76 -8.15 11.90 -10.58
N TYR A 77 -6.84 11.78 -10.68
CA TYR A 77 -6.22 11.03 -11.78
C TYR A 77 -6.55 9.53 -11.69
N VAL A 78 -6.58 9.00 -10.48
CA VAL A 78 -7.01 7.63 -10.17
C VAL A 78 -7.84 7.65 -8.89
N ALA A 79 -9.04 7.08 -8.94
CA ALA A 79 -9.92 6.88 -7.80
C ALA A 79 -10.51 5.46 -7.89
N ASP A 80 -9.65 4.48 -7.66
CA ASP A 80 -10.03 3.09 -7.74
C ASP A 80 -10.50 2.58 -6.38
N ASP A 81 -11.73 2.07 -6.34
CA ASP A 81 -12.21 1.11 -5.36
C ASP A 81 -11.66 -0.29 -5.70
N TRP A 82 -11.98 -1.28 -4.91
CA TRP A 82 -11.51 -2.65 -5.12
C TRP A 82 -11.85 -3.22 -6.49
N PHE A 83 -13.07 -2.98 -6.96
CA PHE A 83 -13.49 -3.44 -8.29
C PHE A 83 -12.66 -2.79 -9.40
N ARG A 84 -12.52 -1.47 -9.37
CA ARG A 84 -11.75 -0.73 -10.37
C ARG A 84 -10.26 -1.08 -10.32
N LEU A 85 -9.71 -1.30 -9.12
CA LEU A 85 -8.33 -1.70 -8.91
C LEU A 85 -8.07 -3.06 -9.57
N THR A 86 -8.93 -4.04 -9.33
CA THR A 86 -8.83 -5.37 -9.96
C THR A 86 -8.96 -5.29 -11.48
N GLU A 87 -9.88 -4.48 -12.00
CA GLU A 87 -10.02 -4.28 -13.45
C GLU A 87 -8.84 -3.52 -14.06
N ARG A 88 -8.20 -2.60 -13.31
CA ARG A 88 -6.95 -1.94 -13.74
C ARG A 88 -5.84 -2.97 -13.92
N VAL A 89 -5.63 -3.84 -12.95
CA VAL A 89 -4.64 -4.92 -13.01
C VAL A 89 -4.89 -5.80 -14.23
N LYS A 90 -6.10 -6.31 -14.40
CA LYS A 90 -6.48 -7.12 -15.56
C LYS A 90 -6.24 -6.41 -16.90
N ARG A 91 -6.57 -5.12 -16.97
CA ARG A 91 -6.38 -4.32 -18.19
C ARG A 91 -4.91 -4.13 -18.51
N LEU A 92 -4.08 -3.77 -17.51
CA LEU A 92 -2.65 -3.57 -17.70
C LEU A 92 -1.90 -4.87 -18.02
N GLY A 93 -2.43 -6.02 -17.61
CA GLY A 93 -1.92 -7.34 -17.96
C GLY A 93 -2.18 -7.75 -19.42
N LYS A 94 -3.17 -7.14 -20.10
CA LYS A 94 -3.53 -7.50 -21.48
C LYS A 94 -2.60 -6.88 -22.51
N LYS A 95 -2.25 -7.65 -23.55
CA LYS A 95 -1.51 -7.14 -24.74
C LYS A 95 -2.25 -6.06 -25.51
N THR A 96 -3.56 -5.96 -25.32
CA THR A 96 -4.43 -4.94 -25.92
C THR A 96 -4.44 -3.61 -25.16
N ALA A 97 -3.72 -3.49 -24.06
CA ALA A 97 -3.52 -2.22 -23.36
C ALA A 97 -2.56 -1.33 -24.17
N HIS A 98 -3.05 -0.71 -25.24
CA HIS A 98 -2.24 0.02 -26.24
C HIS A 98 -1.30 1.06 -25.63
N VAL A 99 -1.67 1.69 -24.52
CA VAL A 99 -0.84 2.72 -23.84
C VAL A 99 0.41 2.09 -23.23
N GLU A 100 0.32 0.86 -22.71
CA GLU A 100 1.43 0.16 -22.03
C GLU A 100 1.89 -1.10 -22.78
N PHE A 101 1.56 -1.24 -24.05
CA PHE A 101 2.13 -2.28 -24.91
C PHE A 101 2.98 -1.68 -26.05
N PRO A 102 4.26 -2.08 -26.25
CA PRO A 102 5.05 -2.91 -25.32
C PRO A 102 5.19 -2.26 -23.94
N LYS A 103 5.35 -3.07 -22.88
CA LYS A 103 5.47 -2.60 -21.51
C LYS A 103 6.60 -1.58 -21.38
N SER A 104 6.33 -0.47 -20.70
CA SER A 104 7.36 0.50 -20.32
C SER A 104 8.33 -0.13 -19.31
N LYS A 105 9.54 0.39 -19.24
CA LYS A 105 10.49 0.08 -18.18
C LYS A 105 10.22 1.04 -17.04
N CYS A 106 9.86 0.51 -15.90
CA CYS A 106 9.60 1.30 -14.69
C CYS A 106 10.70 1.06 -13.66
N ARG A 107 10.95 2.06 -12.83
CA ARG A 107 11.76 1.96 -11.64
C ARG A 107 11.13 2.79 -10.53
N HIS A 108 10.63 2.09 -9.50
CA HIS A 108 10.05 2.69 -8.32
C HIS A 108 11.12 2.76 -7.23
N LEU A 109 11.40 3.97 -6.75
CA LEU A 109 12.28 4.23 -5.63
C LEU A 109 11.43 4.71 -4.46
N VAL A 110 11.54 4.03 -3.32
CA VAL A 110 10.83 4.36 -2.09
C VAL A 110 11.85 4.77 -1.04
N THR A 111 11.60 5.89 -0.36
CA THR A 111 12.49 6.44 0.66
C THR A 111 11.70 7.07 1.80
N ASN A 112 12.41 7.45 2.89
CA ASN A 112 11.85 8.20 4.01
C ASN A 112 10.59 7.56 4.61
N VAL A 113 10.60 6.23 4.70
CA VAL A 113 9.48 5.47 5.28
C VAL A 113 9.32 5.82 6.76
N ARG A 114 8.12 6.22 7.12
CA ARG A 114 7.76 6.57 8.50
C ARG A 114 6.46 5.86 8.90
N LEU A 115 6.55 5.07 9.95
CA LEU A 115 5.37 4.55 10.63
C LEU A 115 4.76 5.70 11.45
N LEU A 116 3.48 6.00 11.23
CA LEU A 116 2.79 7.16 11.83
C LEU A 116 1.99 6.79 13.07
N GLY A 117 1.81 5.50 13.34
CA GLY A 117 1.05 4.98 14.45
C GLY A 117 -0.23 4.30 14.02
N GLY A 118 -0.97 3.84 15.02
CA GLY A 118 -2.18 3.02 14.90
C GLY A 118 -2.24 2.05 16.07
N ASP A 119 -3.07 1.06 15.97
CA ASP A 119 -3.12 -0.09 16.87
C ASP A 119 -2.57 -1.35 16.18
N ASP A 120 -2.69 -2.50 16.84
CA ASP A 120 -2.14 -3.75 16.31
C ASP A 120 -2.88 -4.24 15.06
N ASP A 121 -4.12 -3.81 14.85
CA ASP A 121 -4.98 -4.25 13.76
C ASP A 121 -5.00 -3.27 12.57
N GLU A 122 -4.91 -1.97 12.83
CA GLU A 122 -4.91 -0.93 11.79
C GLU A 122 -3.88 0.16 12.10
N PHE A 123 -2.98 0.41 11.17
CA PHE A 123 -1.92 1.42 11.31
C PHE A 123 -1.63 2.12 9.98
N SER A 124 -0.87 3.20 10.05
CA SER A 124 -0.56 4.02 8.89
C SER A 124 0.93 4.32 8.77
N ALA A 125 1.35 4.51 7.54
CA ALA A 125 2.70 4.94 7.22
C ALA A 125 2.70 5.91 6.02
N THR A 126 3.77 6.67 5.92
CA THR A 126 4.07 7.50 4.76
C THR A 126 5.44 7.18 4.22
N ALA A 127 5.63 7.38 2.92
CA ALA A 127 6.93 7.22 2.26
C ALA A 127 7.06 8.21 1.10
N ASN A 128 8.25 8.71 0.83
CA ASN A 128 8.49 9.45 -0.39
C ASN A 128 8.79 8.48 -1.53
N PHE A 129 8.46 8.87 -2.76
CA PHE A 129 8.75 8.06 -3.93
C PHE A 129 9.28 8.88 -5.10
N VAL A 130 10.02 8.21 -5.95
CA VAL A 130 10.33 8.63 -7.32
C VAL A 130 10.12 7.42 -8.23
N THR A 131 9.27 7.59 -9.24
CA THR A 131 9.06 6.55 -10.26
C THR A 131 9.53 7.07 -11.61
N TYR A 132 10.49 6.37 -12.20
CA TYR A 132 10.90 6.58 -13.58
C TYR A 132 10.15 5.62 -14.49
N ARG A 133 9.59 6.14 -15.57
CA ARG A 133 8.94 5.37 -16.62
C ARG A 133 9.62 5.68 -17.95
N THR A 134 10.28 4.69 -18.54
CA THR A 134 10.93 4.84 -19.85
C THR A 134 10.19 4.06 -20.91
N LYS A 135 9.81 4.74 -21.99
CA LYS A 135 9.16 4.16 -23.14
C LYS A 135 9.53 4.90 -24.42
N ALA A 136 9.85 4.15 -25.49
CA ALA A 136 10.17 4.70 -26.82
C ALA A 136 11.29 5.78 -26.81
N GLY A 137 12.23 5.69 -25.88
CA GLY A 137 13.35 6.63 -25.75
C GLY A 137 13.09 7.79 -24.80
N ASP A 138 11.86 8.05 -24.42
CA ASP A 138 11.49 9.10 -23.47
C ASP A 138 11.42 8.54 -22.04
N THR A 139 11.83 9.35 -21.07
CA THR A 139 11.72 9.03 -19.64
C THR A 139 10.87 10.08 -18.96
N GLU A 140 9.76 9.62 -18.37
CA GLU A 140 8.90 10.39 -17.50
C GLU A 140 9.27 10.13 -16.05
N THR A 141 9.16 11.17 -15.21
CA THR A 141 9.43 11.09 -13.79
C THR A 141 8.20 11.49 -13.01
N TYR A 142 7.78 10.62 -12.11
CA TYR A 142 6.75 10.90 -11.11
C TYR A 142 7.42 10.95 -9.75
N LEU A 143 7.19 12.02 -9.00
CA LEU A 143 7.74 12.17 -7.65
C LEU A 143 6.67 12.69 -6.70
N GLY A 144 6.81 12.34 -5.43
CA GLY A 144 5.86 12.74 -4.42
C GLY A 144 5.95 11.86 -3.17
N HIS A 145 4.81 11.71 -2.51
CA HIS A 145 4.73 10.85 -1.35
C HIS A 145 3.50 9.94 -1.39
N HIS A 146 3.61 8.80 -0.73
CA HIS A 146 2.52 7.87 -0.49
C HIS A 146 2.03 7.99 0.95
N ASN A 147 0.72 7.97 1.13
CA ASN A 147 0.09 7.70 2.40
C ASN A 147 -0.58 6.33 2.34
N TYR A 148 -0.25 5.49 3.31
CA TYR A 148 -0.78 4.13 3.42
C TYR A 148 -1.61 3.98 4.69
N ARG A 149 -2.68 3.19 4.58
CA ARG A 149 -3.32 2.51 5.71
C ARG A 149 -3.16 1.01 5.51
N PHE A 150 -2.81 0.34 6.59
CA PHE A 150 -2.58 -1.08 6.62
C PHE A 150 -3.49 -1.74 7.64
N THR A 151 -3.76 -3.01 7.41
CA THR A 151 -4.43 -3.91 8.35
C THR A 151 -3.58 -5.14 8.56
N MET A 152 -3.74 -5.77 9.72
CA MET A 152 -3.15 -7.07 10.00
C MET A 152 -4.21 -8.15 9.76
N ILE A 153 -3.99 -9.02 8.79
CA ILE A 153 -4.89 -10.12 8.45
C ILE A 153 -4.06 -11.41 8.44
N GLU A 154 -4.43 -12.38 9.30
CA GLU A 154 -3.74 -13.67 9.41
C GLU A 154 -2.21 -13.51 9.57
N GLU A 155 -1.79 -12.63 10.47
CA GLU A 155 -0.38 -12.29 10.74
C GLU A 155 0.38 -11.70 9.53
N LYS A 156 -0.34 -11.19 8.53
CA LYS A 156 0.23 -10.53 7.36
C LYS A 156 -0.24 -9.10 7.26
N ILE A 157 0.69 -8.21 6.97
CA ILE A 157 0.39 -6.82 6.67
C ILE A 157 -0.29 -6.76 5.30
N ARG A 158 -1.45 -6.10 5.23
CA ARG A 158 -2.20 -5.84 4.00
C ARG A 158 -2.42 -4.35 3.82
N ILE A 159 -2.38 -3.89 2.57
CA ILE A 159 -2.70 -2.51 2.22
C ILE A 159 -4.21 -2.36 2.15
N ARG A 160 -4.78 -1.55 3.02
CA ARG A 160 -6.20 -1.16 3.02
C ARG A 160 -6.44 0.05 2.13
N LYS A 161 -5.49 0.98 2.14
CA LYS A 161 -5.55 2.18 1.31
C LYS A 161 -4.15 2.61 0.91
N LYS A 162 -3.97 2.91 -0.38
CA LYS A 162 -2.79 3.62 -0.89
C LYS A 162 -3.26 4.91 -1.55
N THR A 163 -2.70 6.04 -1.13
CA THR A 163 -2.88 7.32 -1.79
C THR A 163 -1.52 7.86 -2.22
N SER A 164 -1.36 8.14 -3.51
CA SER A 164 -0.11 8.65 -4.09
C SER A 164 -0.29 10.13 -4.45
N PHE A 165 0.29 11.02 -3.68
CA PHE A 165 0.30 12.45 -3.94
C PHE A 165 1.48 12.79 -4.85
N LEU A 166 1.21 13.57 -5.89
CA LEU A 166 2.21 13.97 -6.88
C LEU A 166 2.69 15.40 -6.59
N ASP A 167 3.99 15.55 -6.39
CA ASP A 167 4.66 16.84 -6.20
C ASP A 167 5.21 17.34 -7.54
N ILE A 168 4.35 17.41 -8.55
CA ILE A 168 4.67 17.90 -9.90
C ILE A 168 3.62 18.93 -10.31
N ASP A 169 4.03 19.96 -11.01
CA ASP A 169 3.12 21.06 -11.42
C ASP A 169 2.10 20.58 -12.48
N ASN A 170 2.51 19.67 -13.35
CA ASN A 170 1.66 19.13 -14.39
C ASN A 170 2.05 17.68 -14.72
N ILE A 171 1.05 16.81 -14.83
CA ILE A 171 1.25 15.54 -15.53
C ILE A 171 1.40 15.88 -17.01
N ASN A 172 2.58 15.51 -17.57
CA ASN A 172 2.98 15.76 -18.94
C ASN A 172 1.83 15.69 -19.95
N SER A 173 2.04 16.25 -21.14
CA SER A 173 1.09 16.52 -22.22
C SER A 173 -0.01 15.45 -22.53
N GLN A 174 0.05 14.30 -21.89
CA GLN A 174 -0.96 13.24 -22.02
C GLN A 174 -2.03 13.23 -20.92
N GLY A 175 -1.87 14.00 -19.82
CA GLY A 175 -2.89 14.17 -18.77
C GLY A 175 -3.31 12.88 -18.05
N LYS A 176 -2.54 11.79 -18.16
CA LYS A 176 -2.92 10.48 -17.62
C LYS A 176 -1.73 9.78 -16.97
N VAL A 177 -1.97 9.25 -15.78
CA VAL A 177 -1.09 8.27 -15.15
C VAL A 177 -1.40 6.91 -15.75
N SER A 178 -0.51 6.40 -16.62
CA SER A 178 -0.74 5.16 -17.38
C SER A 178 -0.26 3.91 -16.65
N ILE A 179 0.62 4.08 -15.66
CA ILE A 179 1.17 3.02 -14.81
C ILE A 179 0.60 3.12 -13.40
N ILE A 180 0.88 2.15 -12.56
CA ILE A 180 0.69 2.25 -11.11
C ILE A 180 1.95 2.92 -10.53
N ILE A 181 1.78 3.91 -9.68
CA ILE A 181 2.85 4.66 -9.03
C ILE A 181 2.81 4.46 -7.52
#